data_b1f5c0c610b74972672a6219a8437d82
#
_entry.id   b1f5c0c610b74972672a6219a8437d82
#
_cell.length_a   1.000
_cell.length_b   1.000
_cell.length_c   1.000
_cell.angle_alpha   90.00
_cell.angle_beta   90.00
_cell.angle_gamma   90.00
#
_symmetry.space_group_name_H-M   'P 1'
#
loop_
_entity.id
_entity.type
_entity.pdbx_description
1 polymer ?
#
loop_
_entity_poly.entity_id
_entity_poly.type
_entity_poly.pdbx_seq_one_letter_code
_entity_poly.pdbx_strand_id
1 'polypeptide(L)'
;MMKYYTTKTCKLLSKSENIKAIDNRNKEILGTYDFTKVLNKIQSSIDKVQILSESGTLQLSMRLLHSVYEEDGISGNLYENLDQQLIHILHDDFDYDAEIENIGGSFFGSYYLILDLGK
;
A
#
# COMPACT_ATOMS: atom_id res chain seq x y z
N MET A 1 -40.42 8.90 21.82
CA MET A 1 -39.18 8.33 22.30
C MET A 1 -38.59 9.18 23.40
N MET A 2 -38.21 8.56 24.51
CA MET A 2 -37.65 9.29 25.65
C MET A 2 -36.13 9.34 25.50
N LYS A 3 -35.56 10.54 25.66
CA LYS A 3 -34.11 10.72 25.69
C LYS A 3 -33.64 10.91 27.12
N TYR A 4 -32.67 10.16 27.56
CA TYR A 4 -32.15 10.19 28.92
C TYR A 4 -30.98 11.13 29.11
N TYR A 5 -30.42 11.66 28.01
CA TYR A 5 -29.27 12.56 28.05
C TYR A 5 -29.34 13.56 26.90
N THR A 6 -28.59 14.64 27.06
CA THR A 6 -28.50 15.67 26.01
C THR A 6 -27.39 15.37 25.04
N THR A 7 -27.59 15.70 23.76
CA THR A 7 -26.57 15.57 22.71
C THR A 7 -26.03 16.95 22.28
N LYS A 8 -26.33 18.01 23.00
CA LYS A 8 -25.94 19.39 22.61
C LYS A 8 -24.43 19.57 22.47
N THR A 9 -23.61 18.87 23.29
CA THR A 9 -22.15 18.95 23.24
C THR A 9 -21.54 17.76 22.56
N CYS A 10 -22.34 16.90 21.95
CA CYS A 10 -21.87 15.72 21.28
C CYS A 10 -21.11 16.06 20.00
N LYS A 11 -19.92 15.50 19.83
CA LYS A 11 -19.08 15.69 18.64
C LYS A 11 -19.25 14.57 17.60
N LEU A 12 -20.06 13.56 17.92
CA LEU A 12 -20.31 12.46 16.99
C LEU A 12 -21.13 12.96 15.81
N LEU A 13 -20.63 12.75 14.63
CA LEU A 13 -21.33 13.03 13.39
C LEU A 13 -22.34 11.92 13.08
N SER A 14 -23.29 12.21 12.21
CA SER A 14 -24.21 11.20 11.72
C SER A 14 -23.47 10.13 10.93
N LYS A 15 -24.12 8.98 10.72
CA LYS A 15 -23.56 7.89 9.92
C LYS A 15 -23.19 8.36 8.52
N SER A 16 -24.09 9.07 7.84
CA SER A 16 -23.86 9.54 6.47
C SER A 16 -22.72 10.54 6.39
N GLU A 17 -22.62 11.45 7.36
CA GLU A 17 -21.54 12.42 7.42
C GLU A 17 -20.19 11.74 7.64
N ASN A 18 -20.13 10.74 8.52
CA ASN A 18 -18.91 9.99 8.78
C ASN A 18 -18.47 9.18 7.56
N ILE A 19 -19.41 8.53 6.88
CA ILE A 19 -19.09 7.76 5.66
C ILE A 19 -18.50 8.70 4.61
N LYS A 20 -19.12 9.85 4.41
CA LYS A 20 -18.65 10.84 3.44
C LYS A 20 -17.26 11.36 3.79
N ALA A 21 -17.01 11.63 5.07
CA ALA A 21 -15.71 12.10 5.55
C ALA A 21 -14.64 11.05 5.34
N ILE A 22 -14.94 9.78 5.61
CA ILE A 22 -14.02 8.66 5.40
C ILE A 22 -13.70 8.52 3.91
N ASP A 23 -14.71 8.53 3.05
CA ASP A 23 -14.52 8.44 1.59
C ASP A 23 -13.64 9.58 1.08
N ASN A 24 -13.87 10.80 1.55
CA ASN A 24 -13.08 11.96 1.14
C ASN A 24 -11.62 11.83 1.58
N ARG A 25 -11.38 11.38 2.81
CA ARG A 25 -10.01 11.15 3.30
C ARG A 25 -9.30 10.07 2.49
N ASN A 26 -10.01 8.98 2.17
CA ASN A 26 -9.43 7.89 1.37
C ASN A 26 -9.06 8.36 -0.03
N LYS A 27 -9.92 9.15 -0.67
CA LYS A 27 -9.64 9.73 -1.98
C LYS A 27 -8.43 10.66 -1.93
N GLU A 28 -8.32 11.45 -0.87
CA GLU A 28 -7.17 12.34 -0.68
C GLU A 28 -5.87 11.53 -0.53
N ILE A 29 -5.88 10.52 0.33
CA ILE A 29 -4.72 9.63 0.53
C ILE A 29 -4.30 9.00 -0.80
N LEU A 30 -5.26 8.41 -1.53
CA LEU A 30 -4.96 7.74 -2.80
C LEU A 30 -4.46 8.70 -3.88
N GLY A 31 -4.81 9.98 -3.79
CA GLY A 31 -4.37 10.99 -4.74
C GLY A 31 -3.06 11.69 -4.37
N THR A 32 -2.63 11.61 -3.10
CA THR A 32 -1.51 12.42 -2.60
C THR A 32 -0.46 11.63 -1.81
N TYR A 33 -0.60 10.31 -1.69
CA TYR A 33 0.36 9.52 -0.92
C TYR A 33 1.78 9.67 -1.48
N ASP A 34 2.72 9.97 -0.62
CA ASP A 34 4.13 10.09 -0.97
C ASP A 34 4.81 8.73 -0.87
N PHE A 35 5.19 8.17 -2.02
CA PHE A 35 5.81 6.85 -2.11
C PHE A 35 7.32 6.86 -1.82
N THR A 36 7.90 7.99 -1.44
CA THR A 36 9.36 8.10 -1.24
C THR A 36 9.92 7.02 -0.33
N LYS A 37 9.29 6.79 0.83
CA LYS A 37 9.76 5.77 1.78
C LYS A 37 9.66 4.37 1.20
N VAL A 38 8.59 4.06 0.47
CA VAL A 38 8.40 2.76 -0.18
C VAL A 38 9.46 2.55 -1.25
N LEU A 39 9.70 3.55 -2.08
CA LEU A 39 10.71 3.48 -3.14
C LEU A 39 12.11 3.34 -2.57
N ASN A 40 12.42 4.04 -1.48
CA ASN A 40 13.70 3.90 -0.78
C ASN A 40 13.87 2.50 -0.20
N LYS A 41 12.79 1.89 0.29
CA LYS A 41 12.82 0.52 0.81
C LYS A 41 13.12 -0.48 -0.31
N ILE A 42 12.54 -0.28 -1.48
CA ILE A 42 12.82 -1.08 -2.66
C ILE A 42 14.29 -0.93 -3.06
N GLN A 43 14.81 0.29 -3.12
CA GLN A 43 16.20 0.53 -3.47
C GLN A 43 17.15 -0.11 -2.46
N SER A 44 16.87 -0.02 -1.16
CA SER A 44 17.67 -0.67 -0.13
C SER A 44 17.73 -2.18 -0.33
N SER A 45 16.63 -2.78 -0.76
CA SER A 45 16.56 -4.22 -1.04
C SER A 45 17.39 -4.57 -2.28
N ILE A 46 17.34 -3.74 -3.30
CA ILE A 46 18.16 -3.92 -4.51
C ILE A 46 19.65 -3.81 -4.17
N ASP A 47 20.02 -2.86 -3.32
CA ASP A 47 21.41 -2.65 -2.90
C ASP A 47 22.02 -3.87 -2.19
N LYS A 48 21.19 -4.70 -1.58
CA LYS A 48 21.63 -5.89 -0.86
C LYS A 48 21.77 -7.11 -1.76
N VAL A 49 21.30 -7.04 -3.00
CA VAL A 49 21.37 -8.15 -3.94
C VAL A 49 22.81 -8.25 -4.47
N GLN A 50 23.45 -9.37 -4.22
CA GLN A 50 24.80 -9.61 -4.73
C GLN A 50 24.76 -10.38 -6.04
N ILE A 51 23.81 -11.29 -6.17
CA ILE A 51 23.66 -12.13 -7.36
C ILE A 51 22.18 -12.17 -7.72
N LEU A 52 21.86 -11.81 -8.95
CA LEU A 52 20.51 -11.96 -9.47
C LEU A 52 20.19 -13.43 -9.74
N SER A 53 18.92 -13.80 -9.67
CA SER A 53 18.45 -15.08 -10.13
C SER A 53 18.72 -15.25 -11.62
N GLU A 54 18.63 -16.48 -12.13
CA GLU A 54 18.82 -16.74 -13.55
C GLU A 54 17.85 -15.95 -14.43
N SER A 55 16.64 -15.72 -13.93
CA SER A 55 15.63 -14.93 -14.63
C SER A 55 15.88 -13.42 -14.57
N GLY A 56 16.84 -12.97 -13.75
CA GLY A 56 17.08 -11.54 -13.56
C GLY A 56 16.02 -10.83 -12.72
N THR A 57 15.26 -11.57 -11.93
CA THR A 57 14.18 -11.01 -11.12
C THR A 57 14.56 -10.95 -9.64
N LEU A 58 13.95 -9.99 -8.95
CA LEU A 58 14.05 -9.82 -7.52
C LEU A 58 12.65 -9.96 -6.91
N GLN A 59 12.53 -10.73 -5.83
CA GLN A 59 11.30 -10.89 -5.09
C GLN A 59 11.39 -10.13 -3.78
N LEU A 60 10.43 -9.25 -3.53
CA LEU A 60 10.30 -8.50 -2.28
C LEU A 60 8.98 -8.83 -1.63
N SER A 61 9.00 -9.14 -0.34
CA SER A 61 7.76 -9.38 0.40
C SER A 61 6.93 -8.09 0.45
N MET A 62 5.66 -8.18 0.06
CA MET A 62 4.75 -7.05 0.16
C MET A 62 4.52 -6.64 1.62
N ARG A 63 4.69 -7.55 2.56
CA ARG A 63 4.62 -7.22 3.99
C ARG A 63 5.64 -6.15 4.37
N LEU A 64 6.83 -6.20 3.76
CA LEU A 64 7.87 -5.20 3.98
C LEU A 64 7.42 -3.81 3.54
N LEU A 65 6.74 -3.73 2.40
CA LEU A 65 6.24 -2.48 1.86
C LEU A 65 4.99 -2.00 2.60
N HIS A 66 4.11 -2.93 2.97
CA HIS A 66 2.91 -2.60 3.74
C HIS A 66 3.25 -2.07 5.13
N SER A 67 4.38 -2.48 5.72
CA SER A 67 4.83 -1.93 7.00
C SER A 67 5.13 -0.43 6.89
N VAL A 68 5.58 0.03 5.74
CA VAL A 68 5.79 1.46 5.48
C VAL A 68 4.46 2.20 5.45
N TYR A 69 3.45 1.65 4.79
CA TYR A 69 2.10 2.23 4.79
C TYR A 69 1.55 2.32 6.22
N GLU A 70 1.75 1.27 7.00
CA GLU A 70 1.29 1.23 8.39
C GLU A 70 1.96 2.32 9.23
N GLU A 71 3.27 2.52 9.07
CA GLU A 71 4.01 3.59 9.73
C GLU A 71 3.45 4.96 9.37
N ASP A 72 2.96 5.14 8.15
CA ASP A 72 2.35 6.38 7.68
C ASP A 72 0.88 6.51 8.09
N GLY A 73 0.37 5.58 8.89
CA GLY A 73 -1.00 5.61 9.38
C GLY A 73 -2.05 5.20 8.37
N ILE A 74 -1.66 4.50 7.30
CA ILE A 74 -2.58 4.08 6.27
C ILE A 74 -3.32 2.81 6.69
N SER A 75 -4.62 2.81 6.50
CA SER A 75 -5.48 1.68 6.78
C SER A 75 -5.29 0.55 5.76
N GLY A 76 -5.33 -0.72 6.22
CA GLY A 76 -5.09 -1.88 5.37
C GLY A 76 -6.01 -2.00 4.17
N ASN A 77 -7.23 -1.45 4.25
CA ASN A 77 -8.17 -1.48 3.15
C ASN A 77 -7.73 -0.64 1.94
N LEU A 78 -6.71 0.21 2.09
CA LEU A 78 -6.16 1.02 1.01
C LEU A 78 -4.91 0.41 0.38
N TYR A 79 -4.35 -0.64 0.96
CA TYR A 79 -3.06 -1.19 0.51
C TYR A 79 -3.12 -1.67 -0.93
N GLU A 80 -4.18 -2.36 -1.32
CA GLU A 80 -4.31 -2.85 -2.70
C GLU A 80 -4.30 -1.70 -3.71
N ASN A 81 -5.01 -0.62 -3.41
CA ASN A 81 -5.05 0.56 -4.28
C ASN A 81 -3.68 1.22 -4.37
N LEU A 82 -2.97 1.36 -3.25
CA LEU A 82 -1.62 1.93 -3.24
C LEU A 82 -0.64 1.01 -3.98
N ASP A 83 -0.78 -0.29 -3.83
CA ASP A 83 0.07 -1.26 -4.54
C ASP A 83 -0.10 -1.14 -6.05
N GLN A 84 -1.33 -0.92 -6.55
CA GLN A 84 -1.56 -0.69 -7.97
C GLN A 84 -0.90 0.60 -8.44
N GLN A 85 -0.97 1.66 -7.65
CA GLN A 85 -0.27 2.90 -7.96
C GLN A 85 1.24 2.71 -7.97
N LEU A 86 1.77 1.93 -7.03
CA LEU A 86 3.20 1.63 -6.96
C LEU A 86 3.68 0.93 -8.24
N ILE A 87 2.93 -0.04 -8.73
CA ILE A 87 3.25 -0.75 -9.97
C ILE A 87 3.35 0.26 -11.14
N HIS A 88 2.38 1.18 -11.25
CA HIS A 88 2.41 2.21 -12.28
C HIS A 88 3.63 3.14 -12.14
N ILE A 89 3.96 3.55 -10.92
CA ILE A 89 5.12 4.40 -10.66
C ILE A 89 6.41 3.68 -11.08
N LEU A 90 6.55 2.42 -10.70
CA LEU A 90 7.74 1.64 -11.03
C LEU A 90 7.89 1.50 -12.54
N HIS A 91 6.82 1.30 -13.27
CA HIS A 91 6.84 1.19 -14.71
C HIS A 91 7.07 2.54 -15.40
N ASP A 92 6.26 3.55 -15.03
CA ASP A 92 6.24 4.81 -15.78
C ASP A 92 7.42 5.71 -15.46
N ASP A 93 7.83 5.77 -14.19
CA ASP A 93 8.86 6.71 -13.74
C ASP A 93 10.25 6.08 -13.64
N PHE A 94 10.33 4.76 -13.47
CA PHE A 94 11.59 4.07 -13.21
C PHE A 94 11.90 2.94 -14.20
N ASP A 95 11.01 2.70 -15.14
CA ASP A 95 11.22 1.73 -16.24
C ASP A 95 11.39 0.28 -15.77
N TYR A 96 10.73 -0.11 -14.68
CA TYR A 96 10.72 -1.47 -14.21
C TYR A 96 9.49 -2.22 -14.69
N ASP A 97 9.69 -3.44 -15.18
CA ASP A 97 8.59 -4.41 -15.25
C ASP A 97 8.39 -4.97 -13.84
N ALA A 98 7.22 -4.73 -13.29
CA ALA A 98 6.88 -5.11 -11.91
C ALA A 98 5.49 -5.71 -11.86
N GLU A 99 5.34 -6.75 -11.05
CA GLU A 99 4.05 -7.36 -10.79
C GLU A 99 3.98 -7.84 -9.35
N ILE A 100 2.77 -8.09 -8.86
CA ILE A 100 2.55 -8.62 -7.52
C ILE A 100 1.97 -10.02 -7.69
N GLU A 101 2.65 -11.00 -7.08
CA GLU A 101 2.24 -12.40 -7.15
C GLU A 101 1.97 -12.96 -5.76
N ASN A 102 0.95 -13.82 -5.67
CA ASN A 102 0.70 -14.61 -4.49
C ASN A 102 1.40 -15.96 -4.65
N ILE A 103 2.42 -16.19 -3.83
CA ILE A 103 3.21 -17.43 -3.85
C ILE A 103 2.84 -18.25 -2.62
N GLY A 104 2.50 -19.54 -2.84
CA GLY A 104 2.17 -20.46 -1.76
C GLY A 104 0.69 -20.71 -1.55
N GLY A 105 -0.18 -20.20 -2.42
CA GLY A 105 -1.61 -20.47 -2.40
C GLY A 105 -2.45 -19.45 -1.63
N SER A 106 -3.77 -19.57 -1.74
CA SER A 106 -4.71 -18.55 -1.27
C SER A 106 -4.84 -18.43 0.25
N PHE A 107 -4.57 -19.49 1.02
CA PHE A 107 -4.69 -19.46 2.48
C PHE A 107 -3.37 -19.17 3.19
N PHE A 108 -2.28 -19.75 2.70
CA PHE A 108 -0.97 -19.65 3.35
C PHE A 108 0.03 -18.89 2.48
N GLY A 109 -0.44 -18.40 1.33
CA GLY A 109 0.41 -17.67 0.42
C GLY A 109 0.77 -16.31 0.94
N SER A 110 1.91 -15.84 0.50
CA SER A 110 2.36 -14.47 0.73
C SER A 110 2.43 -13.76 -0.60
N TYR A 111 2.21 -12.45 -0.57
CA TYR A 111 2.31 -11.61 -1.75
C TYR A 111 3.71 -11.06 -1.86
N TYR A 112 4.24 -11.09 -3.08
CA TYR A 112 5.57 -10.59 -3.39
C TYR A 112 5.53 -9.62 -4.55
N LEU A 113 6.32 -8.57 -4.44
CA LEU A 113 6.62 -7.70 -5.57
C LEU A 113 7.75 -8.35 -6.36
N ILE A 114 7.49 -8.61 -7.63
CA ILE A 114 8.47 -9.20 -8.53
C ILE A 114 8.99 -8.10 -9.45
N LEU A 115 10.28 -7.81 -9.34
CA LEU A 115 10.94 -6.81 -10.17
C LEU A 115 11.86 -7.49 -11.18
N ASP A 116 11.68 -7.15 -12.45
CA ASP A 116 12.62 -7.56 -13.50
C ASP A 116 13.74 -6.51 -13.57
N LEU A 117 14.95 -6.92 -13.23
CA LEU A 117 16.14 -6.05 -13.26
C LEU A 117 16.90 -6.12 -14.58
N GLY A 118 16.35 -6.79 -15.59
CA GLY A 118 16.87 -6.74 -16.93
C GLY A 118 18.15 -7.54 -17.13
N LYS A 119 18.15 -8.75 -16.68
CA LYS A 119 19.29 -9.63 -16.91
C LYS A 119 19.50 -9.92 -18.39
#